data_d05f7f761cfeaa1b9ede18946a6fc475
#
_entry.id   d05f7f761cfeaa1b9ede18946a6fc475
#
_cell.length_a   1.000
_cell.length_b   1.000
_cell.length_c   1.000
_cell.angle_alpha   90.00
_cell.angle_beta   90.00
_cell.angle_gamma   90.00
#
_symmetry.space_group_name_H-M   'P 1'
#
loop_
_entity.id
_entity.type
_entity.pdbx_description
1 polymer ?
#
loop_
_entity_poly.entity_id
_entity_poly.type
_entity_poly.pdbx_seq_one_letter_code
_entity_poly.pdbx_strand_id
1 'polypeptide(L)'
;MDLEFRKKIKTVIYGCDICQICCPYNKGIDSPPVVDIDPDLAQPELIPFLDLTNGQFKEKFGLIAGSWRGKNILQRNAIIALANAHDRSAIPKLLEIIDKGQNPIHAATAIWALGELVKEPSEELVAFIEGLQSDHPDILAERSAFLKLAKGLQM
;
A
#
# COMPACT_ATOMS: atom_id res chain seq x y z
N MET A 1 3.88 -10.63 0.16
CA MET A 1 5.02 -9.96 -0.51
C MET A 1 6.14 -9.86 0.50
N ASP A 2 7.33 -10.31 0.11
CA ASP A 2 8.50 -10.26 1.00
C ASP A 2 8.84 -8.83 1.38
N LEU A 3 9.26 -8.65 2.64
CA LEU A 3 9.57 -7.33 3.21
C LEU A 3 10.61 -6.56 2.39
N GLU A 4 11.60 -7.27 1.85
CA GLU A 4 12.64 -6.68 1.02
C GLU A 4 12.10 -5.97 -0.22
N PHE A 5 11.04 -6.51 -0.83
CA PHE A 5 10.46 -5.92 -2.03
C PHE A 5 9.51 -4.77 -1.75
N ARG A 6 8.93 -4.67 -0.53
CA ARG A 6 7.98 -3.58 -0.21
C ARG A 6 8.60 -2.20 -0.42
N LYS A 7 9.83 -1.98 0.02
CA LYS A 7 10.54 -0.70 -0.19
C LYS A 7 11.00 -0.50 -1.63
N LYS A 8 11.36 -1.59 -2.31
CA LYS A 8 11.89 -1.53 -3.68
C LYS A 8 10.84 -1.18 -4.73
N ILE A 9 9.57 -1.54 -4.52
CA ILE A 9 8.49 -1.19 -5.47
C ILE A 9 8.10 0.29 -5.44
N LYS A 10 8.62 1.07 -4.51
CA LYS A 10 8.32 2.50 -4.36
C LYS A 10 6.81 2.75 -4.29
N THR A 11 6.30 3.68 -5.10
CA THR A 11 4.89 4.09 -5.14
C THR A 11 4.08 3.42 -6.25
N VAL A 12 4.63 2.37 -6.86
CA VAL A 12 3.96 1.66 -7.96
C VAL A 12 2.90 0.71 -7.42
N ILE A 13 1.63 0.88 -7.81
CA ILE A 13 0.53 -0.03 -7.45
C ILE A 13 0.35 -1.17 -8.46
N TYR A 14 0.61 -0.89 -9.75
CA TYR A 14 0.60 -1.86 -10.83
C TYR A 14 1.42 -1.35 -12.01
N GLY A 15 2.13 -2.29 -12.69
CA GLY A 15 3.00 -1.96 -13.80
C GLY A 15 4.15 -1.06 -13.37
N CYS A 16 5.31 -1.26 -13.91
CA CYS A 16 6.38 -0.31 -13.71
C CYS A 16 7.15 -0.17 -15.01
N ASP A 17 7.40 1.07 -15.44
CA ASP A 17 8.09 1.36 -16.68
C ASP A 17 9.61 1.50 -16.52
N ILE A 18 10.17 0.98 -15.42
CA ILE A 18 11.61 1.09 -15.12
C ILE A 18 12.45 0.50 -16.26
N CYS A 19 12.08 -0.66 -16.79
CA CYS A 19 12.78 -1.28 -17.92
C CYS A 19 12.68 -0.42 -19.19
N GLN A 20 11.57 0.28 -19.39
CA GLN A 20 11.36 1.18 -20.52
C GLN A 20 12.16 2.48 -20.35
N ILE A 21 12.13 3.04 -19.16
CA ILE A 21 12.86 4.27 -18.80
C ILE A 21 14.38 4.05 -18.90
N CYS A 22 14.86 2.89 -18.49
CA CYS A 22 16.29 2.54 -18.53
C CYS A 22 16.76 2.09 -19.92
N CYS A 23 15.85 1.80 -20.86
CA CYS A 23 16.20 1.31 -22.18
C CYS A 23 16.90 2.41 -23.00
N PRO A 24 18.14 2.16 -23.50
CA PRO A 24 18.84 3.15 -24.29
C PRO A 24 18.13 3.47 -25.62
N TYR A 25 17.34 2.53 -26.15
CA TYR A 25 16.57 2.73 -27.39
C TYR A 25 15.33 3.61 -27.20
N ASN A 26 14.87 3.79 -25.96
CA ASN A 26 13.73 4.68 -25.65
C ASN A 26 14.18 6.11 -25.31
N LYS A 27 15.48 6.38 -25.25
CA LYS A 27 15.99 7.72 -24.96
C LYS A 27 15.80 8.66 -26.16
N GLY A 28 15.18 9.82 -25.89
CA GLY A 28 15.00 10.86 -26.91
C GLY A 28 13.88 10.55 -27.92
N ILE A 29 13.06 9.54 -27.67
CA ILE A 29 11.86 9.33 -28.45
C ILE A 29 10.77 10.27 -27.89
N ASP A 30 10.50 11.32 -28.63
CA ASP A 30 9.42 12.26 -28.35
C ASP A 30 8.28 11.94 -29.32
N SER A 31 7.40 11.05 -28.93
CA SER A 31 6.21 10.71 -29.71
C SER A 31 5.01 11.36 -29.02
N PRO A 32 4.20 12.12 -29.73
CA PRO A 32 2.94 12.63 -29.15
C PRO A 32 2.06 11.44 -28.72
N PRO A 33 1.35 11.55 -27.59
CA PRO A 33 0.45 10.49 -27.16
C PRO A 33 -0.60 10.23 -28.23
N VAL A 34 -0.72 8.98 -28.67
CA VAL A 34 -1.75 8.53 -29.62
C VAL A 34 -3.08 8.28 -28.90
N VAL A 35 -3.06 8.22 -27.58
CA VAL A 35 -4.20 7.87 -26.73
C VAL A 35 -4.33 8.92 -25.64
N ASP A 36 -5.55 9.42 -25.42
CA ASP A 36 -5.85 10.25 -24.26
C ASP A 36 -5.75 9.41 -22.99
N ILE A 37 -4.95 9.88 -22.05
CA ILE A 37 -4.74 9.22 -20.75
C ILE A 37 -5.73 9.83 -19.76
N ASP A 38 -6.62 9.01 -19.20
CA ASP A 38 -7.44 9.41 -18.07
C ASP A 38 -6.54 9.50 -16.81
N PRO A 39 -6.34 10.71 -16.25
CA PRO A 39 -5.43 10.92 -15.13
C PRO A 39 -5.88 10.15 -13.88
N ASP A 40 -7.18 9.98 -13.66
CA ASP A 40 -7.75 9.27 -12.53
C ASP A 40 -7.50 7.75 -12.60
N LEU A 41 -7.31 7.22 -13.81
CA LEU A 41 -6.93 5.82 -14.02
C LEU A 41 -5.42 5.64 -13.96
N ALA A 42 -4.66 6.61 -14.46
CA ALA A 42 -3.20 6.56 -14.48
C ALA A 42 -2.58 6.81 -13.09
N GLN A 43 -3.15 7.74 -12.33
CA GLN A 43 -2.66 8.15 -11.01
C GLN A 43 -3.82 8.32 -10.02
N PRO A 44 -4.51 7.24 -9.63
CA PRO A 44 -5.63 7.34 -8.71
C PRO A 44 -5.20 7.83 -7.33
N GLU A 45 -6.05 8.61 -6.68
CA GLU A 45 -5.90 8.93 -5.27
C GLU A 45 -5.97 7.66 -4.42
N LEU A 46 -4.88 7.37 -3.68
CA LEU A 46 -4.71 6.06 -3.05
C LEU A 46 -5.61 5.85 -1.83
N ILE A 47 -5.89 6.89 -1.03
CA ILE A 47 -6.74 6.75 0.16
C ILE A 47 -8.18 6.39 -0.23
N PRO A 48 -8.86 7.13 -1.15
CA PRO A 48 -10.17 6.73 -1.65
C PRO A 48 -10.16 5.38 -2.38
N PHE A 49 -9.06 5.02 -3.05
CA PHE A 49 -8.92 3.73 -3.72
C PHE A 49 -9.04 2.55 -2.73
N LEU A 50 -8.63 2.72 -1.47
CA LEU A 50 -8.74 1.68 -0.43
C LEU A 50 -10.19 1.38 -0.04
N ASP A 51 -11.12 2.31 -0.30
CA ASP A 51 -12.54 2.17 0.04
C ASP A 51 -13.40 1.53 -1.05
N LEU A 52 -12.83 1.33 -2.23
CA LEU A 52 -13.59 0.80 -3.36
C LEU A 52 -14.20 -0.57 -3.05
N THR A 53 -15.48 -0.71 -3.30
CA THR A 53 -16.15 -2.00 -3.37
C THR A 53 -15.75 -2.76 -4.64
N ASN A 54 -16.06 -4.06 -4.71
CA ASN A 54 -15.79 -4.84 -5.93
C ASN A 54 -16.53 -4.29 -7.15
N GLY A 55 -17.76 -3.79 -6.96
CA GLY A 55 -18.56 -3.17 -8.04
C GLY A 55 -17.90 -1.90 -8.57
N GLN A 56 -17.58 -0.96 -7.67
CA GLN A 56 -16.92 0.30 -8.03
C GLN A 56 -15.54 0.07 -8.67
N PHE A 57 -14.77 -0.89 -8.16
CA PHE A 57 -13.50 -1.24 -8.77
C PHE A 57 -13.67 -1.76 -10.19
N LYS A 58 -14.62 -2.67 -10.42
CA LYS A 58 -14.90 -3.21 -11.74
C LYS A 58 -15.38 -2.14 -12.70
N GLU A 59 -16.24 -1.24 -12.25
CA GLU A 59 -16.79 -0.14 -13.05
C GLU A 59 -15.69 0.84 -13.48
N LYS A 60 -14.88 1.32 -12.51
CA LYS A 60 -13.87 2.36 -12.78
C LYS A 60 -12.58 1.78 -13.37
N PHE A 61 -12.10 0.65 -12.85
CA PHE A 61 -10.78 0.08 -13.17
C PHE A 61 -10.84 -1.25 -13.94
N GLY A 62 -12.03 -1.73 -14.29
CA GLY A 62 -12.18 -3.06 -14.90
C GLY A 62 -11.48 -3.22 -16.26
N LEU A 63 -11.31 -2.13 -16.98
CA LEU A 63 -10.69 -2.12 -18.33
C LEU A 63 -9.18 -1.91 -18.32
N ILE A 64 -8.57 -1.51 -17.19
CA ILE A 64 -7.12 -1.35 -17.14
C ILE A 64 -6.41 -2.70 -17.13
N ALA A 65 -5.19 -2.72 -17.68
CA ALA A 65 -4.38 -3.94 -17.75
C ALA A 65 -4.11 -4.59 -16.38
N GLY A 66 -4.15 -3.81 -15.29
CA GLY A 66 -3.96 -4.31 -13.92
C GLY A 66 -5.16 -5.00 -13.30
N SER A 67 -6.37 -4.84 -13.87
CA SER A 67 -7.62 -5.29 -13.24
C SER A 67 -7.68 -6.81 -13.01
N TRP A 68 -7.02 -7.61 -13.85
CA TRP A 68 -6.95 -9.07 -13.70
C TRP A 68 -6.29 -9.54 -12.39
N ARG A 69 -5.46 -8.72 -11.77
CA ARG A 69 -4.88 -8.99 -10.45
C ARG A 69 -5.92 -8.92 -9.33
N GLY A 70 -7.02 -8.24 -9.59
CA GLY A 70 -8.09 -8.04 -8.64
C GLY A 70 -7.81 -6.90 -7.64
N LYS A 71 -8.90 -6.34 -7.16
CA LYS A 71 -8.94 -5.19 -6.25
C LYS A 71 -8.02 -5.36 -5.03
N ASN A 72 -8.09 -6.50 -4.36
CA ASN A 72 -7.39 -6.71 -3.10
C ASN A 72 -5.86 -6.64 -3.24
N ILE A 73 -5.31 -7.11 -4.36
CA ILE A 73 -3.87 -7.03 -4.61
C ILE A 73 -3.47 -5.58 -4.85
N LEU A 74 -4.25 -4.84 -5.63
CA LEU A 74 -3.97 -3.44 -5.92
C LEU A 74 -4.14 -2.56 -4.67
N GLN A 75 -5.14 -2.81 -3.83
CA GLN A 75 -5.32 -2.13 -2.54
C GLN A 75 -4.14 -2.40 -1.58
N ARG A 76 -3.67 -3.65 -1.50
CA ARG A 76 -2.45 -3.95 -0.73
C ARG A 76 -1.26 -3.15 -1.27
N ASN A 77 -1.09 -3.06 -2.59
CA ASN A 77 -0.01 -2.29 -3.19
C ASN A 77 -0.16 -0.79 -2.94
N ALA A 78 -1.39 -0.27 -2.90
CA ALA A 78 -1.69 1.11 -2.52
C ALA A 78 -1.27 1.42 -1.08
N ILE A 79 -1.52 0.51 -0.12
CA ILE A 79 -1.04 0.65 1.26
C ILE A 79 0.49 0.76 1.30
N ILE A 80 1.19 -0.08 0.53
CA ILE A 80 2.66 -0.05 0.45
C ILE A 80 3.13 1.26 -0.20
N ALA A 81 2.46 1.72 -1.25
CA ALA A 81 2.79 2.96 -1.94
C ALA A 81 2.64 4.18 -1.01
N LEU A 82 1.57 4.24 -0.21
CA LEU A 82 1.35 5.29 0.80
C LEU A 82 2.48 5.32 1.84
N ALA A 83 2.89 4.15 2.33
CA ALA A 83 4.01 4.05 3.27
C ALA A 83 5.34 4.51 2.64
N ASN A 84 5.63 4.09 1.40
CA ASN A 84 6.84 4.47 0.68
C ASN A 84 6.86 5.96 0.27
N ALA A 85 5.68 6.57 0.05
CA ALA A 85 5.53 8.00 -0.17
C ALA A 85 5.66 8.82 1.12
N HIS A 86 5.76 8.17 2.28
CA HIS A 86 5.71 8.81 3.61
C HIS A 86 4.45 9.67 3.82
N ASP A 87 3.34 9.25 3.23
CA ASP A 87 2.06 9.96 3.32
C ASP A 87 1.39 9.68 4.67
N ARG A 88 1.65 10.56 5.64
CA ARG A 88 1.10 10.46 7.00
C ARG A 88 -0.41 10.73 7.06
N SER A 89 -1.00 11.32 6.03
CA SER A 89 -2.46 11.52 5.96
C SER A 89 -3.22 10.21 5.87
N ALA A 90 -2.54 9.11 5.45
CA ALA A 90 -3.09 7.78 5.40
C ALA A 90 -3.26 7.09 6.78
N ILE A 91 -2.62 7.60 7.85
CA ILE A 91 -2.61 6.94 9.17
C ILE A 91 -4.04 6.62 9.66
N PRO A 92 -5.02 7.55 9.65
CA PRO A 92 -6.38 7.23 10.10
C PRO A 92 -7.01 6.10 9.31
N LYS A 93 -6.77 6.05 8.00
CA LYS A 93 -7.28 5.00 7.12
C LYS A 93 -6.64 3.65 7.38
N LEU A 94 -5.35 3.63 7.66
CA LEU A 94 -4.64 2.40 8.02
C LEU A 94 -5.15 1.82 9.35
N LEU A 95 -5.40 2.67 10.35
CA LEU A 95 -6.01 2.26 11.62
C LEU A 95 -7.40 1.67 11.41
N GLU A 96 -8.23 2.30 10.58
CA GLU A 96 -9.56 1.78 10.22
C GLU A 96 -9.48 0.39 9.55
N ILE A 97 -8.54 0.19 8.63
CA ILE A 97 -8.33 -1.11 7.95
C ILE A 97 -7.93 -2.20 8.95
N ILE A 98 -7.09 -1.88 9.92
CA ILE A 98 -6.64 -2.81 10.95
C ILE A 98 -7.81 -3.15 11.88
N ASP A 99 -8.55 -2.14 12.36
CA ASP A 99 -9.68 -2.31 13.27
C ASP A 99 -10.81 -3.15 12.67
N LYS A 100 -11.19 -2.86 11.42
CA LYS A 100 -12.20 -3.63 10.68
C LYS A 100 -11.79 -5.08 10.41
N GLY A 101 -10.52 -5.35 10.22
CA GLY A 101 -9.96 -6.69 10.01
C GLY A 101 -10.56 -7.50 8.85
N GLN A 102 -11.29 -6.85 7.92
CA GLN A 102 -12.02 -7.53 6.84
C GLN A 102 -11.13 -8.33 5.88
N ASN A 103 -9.90 -7.88 5.69
CA ASN A 103 -8.91 -8.57 4.88
C ASN A 103 -7.59 -8.67 5.66
N PRO A 104 -7.21 -9.88 6.10
CA PRO A 104 -6.01 -10.08 6.91
C PRO A 104 -4.72 -9.60 6.24
N ILE A 105 -4.63 -9.71 4.91
CA ILE A 105 -3.45 -9.25 4.17
C ILE A 105 -3.37 -7.72 4.16
N HIS A 106 -4.52 -7.03 4.06
CA HIS A 106 -4.56 -5.57 4.16
C HIS A 106 -4.22 -5.12 5.58
N ALA A 107 -4.80 -5.75 6.61
CA ALA A 107 -4.52 -5.43 8.00
C ALA A 107 -3.03 -5.62 8.34
N ALA A 108 -2.44 -6.75 7.98
CA ALA A 108 -1.02 -7.00 8.16
C ALA A 108 -0.15 -5.95 7.43
N THR A 109 -0.49 -5.65 6.17
CA THR A 109 0.25 -4.63 5.40
C THR A 109 0.10 -3.24 6.01
N ALA A 110 -1.07 -2.91 6.57
CA ALA A 110 -1.32 -1.63 7.24
C ALA A 110 -0.52 -1.51 8.55
N ILE A 111 -0.37 -2.59 9.33
CA ILE A 111 0.50 -2.60 10.52
C ILE A 111 1.95 -2.30 10.12
N TRP A 112 2.46 -2.94 9.07
CA TRP A 112 3.78 -2.64 8.53
C TRP A 112 3.90 -1.18 8.09
N ALA A 113 2.90 -0.66 7.36
CA ALA A 113 2.88 0.71 6.88
C ALA A 113 2.90 1.73 8.03
N LEU A 114 2.19 1.47 9.13
CA LEU A 114 2.26 2.30 10.34
C LEU A 114 3.68 2.34 10.92
N GLY A 115 4.40 1.20 10.95
CA GLY A 115 5.80 1.15 11.39
C GLY A 115 6.75 1.99 10.51
N GLU A 116 6.46 2.12 9.21
CA GLU A 116 7.24 2.98 8.32
C GLU A 116 6.88 4.47 8.44
N LEU A 117 5.61 4.79 8.72
CA LEU A 117 5.10 6.17 8.80
C LEU A 117 5.30 6.81 10.17
N VAL A 118 5.27 6.02 11.24
CA VAL A 118 5.32 6.51 12.63
C VAL A 118 6.64 6.10 13.26
N LYS A 119 7.60 7.03 13.27
CA LYS A 119 8.92 6.78 13.84
C LYS A 119 8.87 6.63 15.37
N GLU A 120 8.04 7.41 16.03
CA GLU A 120 7.84 7.41 17.48
C GLU A 120 6.36 7.13 17.77
N PRO A 121 5.96 5.86 17.91
CA PRO A 121 4.57 5.51 18.17
C PRO A 121 4.15 5.93 19.59
N SER A 122 2.96 6.52 19.71
CA SER A 122 2.37 6.84 21.00
C SER A 122 2.04 5.56 21.79
N GLU A 123 1.93 5.68 23.11
CA GLU A 123 1.51 4.57 23.99
C GLU A 123 0.15 3.99 23.56
N GLU A 124 -0.76 4.86 23.12
CA GLU A 124 -2.09 4.48 22.64
C GLU A 124 -2.00 3.62 21.36
N LEU A 125 -1.13 4.01 20.41
CA LEU A 125 -0.92 3.22 19.19
C LEU A 125 -0.28 1.87 19.50
N VAL A 126 0.69 1.84 20.41
CA VAL A 126 1.33 0.59 20.86
C VAL A 126 0.30 -0.32 21.52
N ALA A 127 -0.51 0.20 22.45
CA ALA A 127 -1.57 -0.55 23.12
C ALA A 127 -2.63 -1.06 22.13
N PHE A 128 -3.02 -0.27 21.15
CA PHE A 128 -3.93 -0.67 20.09
C PHE A 128 -3.38 -1.88 19.29
N ILE A 129 -2.13 -1.80 18.84
CA ILE A 129 -1.49 -2.88 18.08
C ILE A 129 -1.26 -4.13 18.96
N GLU A 130 -0.89 -3.95 20.23
CA GLU A 130 -0.69 -5.07 21.17
C GLU A 130 -2.01 -5.78 21.49
N GLY A 131 -3.12 -5.06 21.56
CA GLY A 131 -4.47 -5.58 21.84
C GLY A 131 -5.13 -6.30 20.67
N LEU A 132 -4.57 -6.28 19.45
CA LEU A 132 -5.17 -6.92 18.29
C LEU A 132 -5.32 -8.43 18.49
N GLN A 133 -6.55 -8.92 18.36
CA GLN A 133 -6.88 -10.33 18.40
C GLN A 133 -6.89 -10.90 16.98
N SER A 134 -5.99 -11.79 16.65
CA SER A 134 -5.93 -12.45 15.34
C SER A 134 -5.08 -13.70 15.39
N ASP A 135 -5.53 -14.75 14.71
CA ASP A 135 -4.76 -15.99 14.51
C ASP A 135 -4.04 -16.02 13.16
N HIS A 136 -4.21 -14.97 12.35
CA HIS A 136 -3.61 -14.92 11.01
C HIS A 136 -2.09 -14.69 11.10
N PRO A 137 -1.26 -15.57 10.50
CA PRO A 137 0.18 -15.56 10.67
C PRO A 137 0.83 -14.24 10.22
N ASP A 138 0.35 -13.63 9.14
CA ASP A 138 0.91 -12.36 8.66
C ASP A 138 0.61 -11.22 9.63
N ILE A 139 -0.57 -11.17 10.26
CA ILE A 139 -0.91 -10.16 11.27
C ILE A 139 -0.02 -10.34 12.50
N LEU A 140 0.15 -11.58 12.98
CA LEU A 140 1.00 -11.87 14.12
C LEU A 140 2.46 -11.48 13.87
N ALA A 141 2.98 -11.77 12.68
CA ALA A 141 4.33 -11.41 12.30
C ALA A 141 4.54 -9.89 12.27
N GLU A 142 3.65 -9.14 11.61
CA GLU A 142 3.75 -7.68 11.52
C GLU A 142 3.52 -6.99 12.87
N ARG A 143 2.58 -7.50 13.69
CA ARG A 143 2.40 -7.04 15.06
C ARG A 143 3.68 -7.18 15.88
N SER A 144 4.30 -8.37 15.82
CA SER A 144 5.56 -8.63 16.55
C SER A 144 6.69 -7.72 16.07
N ALA A 145 6.79 -7.48 14.76
CA ALA A 145 7.79 -6.58 14.19
C ALA A 145 7.57 -5.12 14.64
N PHE A 146 6.32 -4.63 14.59
CA PHE A 146 5.97 -3.29 15.05
C PHE A 146 6.31 -3.08 16.53
N LEU A 147 5.92 -4.01 17.40
CA LEU A 147 6.18 -3.91 18.85
C LEU A 147 7.68 -3.96 19.19
N LYS A 148 8.48 -4.72 18.43
CA LYS A 148 9.94 -4.70 18.56
C LYS A 148 10.53 -3.34 18.20
N LEU A 149 10.07 -2.72 17.12
CA LEU A 149 10.49 -1.37 16.74
C LEU A 149 10.13 -0.36 17.83
N ALA A 150 8.91 -0.38 18.34
CA ALA A 150 8.45 0.52 19.40
C ALA A 150 9.29 0.39 20.68
N LYS A 151 9.63 -0.84 21.09
CA LYS A 151 10.50 -1.09 22.29
C LYS A 151 11.95 -0.71 22.07
N GLY A 152 12.48 -0.87 20.85
CA GLY A 152 13.85 -0.47 20.50
C GLY A 152 14.07 1.04 20.50
N LEU A 153 13.00 1.83 20.35
CA LEU A 153 13.04 3.29 20.39
C LEU A 153 12.97 3.86 21.83
N GLN A 154 12.63 3.03 22.82
CA GLN A 154 12.54 3.43 24.24
C GLN A 154 13.82 3.20 25.04
N MET A 155 14.87 2.68 24.41
CA MET A 155 16.23 2.55 24.99
C MET A 155 17.15 3.63 24.45
#